data_aa82223d2ccc6073c3966bef0811aa71
#
_entry.id   aa82223d2ccc6073c3966bef0811aa71
#
_cell.length_a   1.000
_cell.length_b   1.000
_cell.length_c   1.000
_cell.angle_alpha   90.00
_cell.angle_beta   90.00
_cell.angle_gamma   90.00
#
_symmetry.space_group_name_H-M   'P 1'
#
loop_
_entity.id
_entity.type
_entity.pdbx_description
1 polymer ?
#
loop_
_entity_poly.entity_id
_entity_poly.type
_entity_poly.pdbx_seq_one_letter_code
_entity_poly.pdbx_strand_id
1 'polypeptide(L)'
;MTDNYSALSAVYDRFNGDLDYEGWADYLAGEIRAHADIPVKLVLDLCCGTGTMTLALDRRGYDMTGVDSSPEMLSVAREKAAEAGRGDAILFLCQDMLAFELYGTVQAVVSTLDSVNHMDGKADFLQMLSLVHNYLEPGGLFLFDVNTPYKFRTVYGTNAYVLEDEGVLCAWQNLYDPKARRCEFFTSVFIEDADGRYTRRDDYERETCFTPAEIRNMLEKSGFAVVSMHGGTDGSAPARDTERLYFTAKRL
;
A
#
# COMPACT_ATOMS: atom_id res chain seq x y z
N MET A 1 -12.02 17.22 -0.19
CA MET A 1 -11.20 16.02 0.05
C MET A 1 -10.53 16.28 1.39
N THR A 2 -10.77 15.45 2.37
CA THR A 2 -10.04 15.50 3.65
C THR A 2 -8.63 15.00 3.34
N ASP A 3 -7.61 15.78 3.76
CA ASP A 3 -6.20 15.36 3.68
C ASP A 3 -6.03 14.10 4.54
N ASN A 4 -6.19 12.94 3.91
CA ASN A 4 -5.92 11.65 4.55
C ASN A 4 -4.41 11.56 4.81
N TYR A 5 -4.03 11.04 5.97
CA TYR A 5 -2.63 10.85 6.41
C TYR A 5 -1.84 12.11 6.78
N SER A 6 -2.40 13.31 6.76
CA SER A 6 -1.64 14.52 7.15
C SER A 6 -1.16 14.48 8.61
N ALA A 7 -1.95 13.88 9.49
CA ALA A 7 -1.62 13.72 10.92
C ALA A 7 -0.63 12.58 11.17
N LEU A 8 -0.73 11.50 10.37
CA LEU A 8 0.07 10.28 10.54
C LEU A 8 1.45 10.37 9.86
N SER A 9 1.62 11.17 8.80
CA SER A 9 2.84 11.18 7.98
C SER A 9 4.13 11.32 8.80
N ALA A 10 4.12 12.18 9.82
CA ALA A 10 5.30 12.42 10.69
C ALA A 10 5.64 11.24 11.63
N VAL A 11 4.68 10.36 11.89
CA VAL A 11 4.82 9.23 12.83
C VAL A 11 4.53 7.87 12.20
N TYR A 12 4.16 7.87 10.92
CA TYR A 12 3.75 6.67 10.19
C TYR A 12 4.82 5.57 10.21
N ASP A 13 6.06 5.94 9.90
CA ASP A 13 7.17 4.98 9.89
C ASP A 13 7.47 4.43 11.30
N ARG A 14 7.21 5.20 12.37
CA ARG A 14 7.40 4.75 13.75
C ARG A 14 6.41 3.65 14.12
N PHE A 15 5.13 3.83 13.79
CA PHE A 15 4.08 2.83 14.06
C PHE A 15 4.18 1.61 13.14
N ASN A 16 4.87 1.72 12.01
CA ASN A 16 5.15 0.63 11.09
C ASN A 16 6.60 0.11 11.21
N GLY A 17 7.36 0.53 12.23
CA GLY A 17 8.77 0.19 12.41
C GLY A 17 9.04 -1.30 12.61
N ASP A 18 8.06 -2.06 13.11
CA ASP A 18 8.14 -3.52 13.29
C ASP A 18 7.91 -4.31 11.98
N LEU A 19 7.53 -3.64 10.88
CA LEU A 19 7.35 -4.30 9.58
C LEU A 19 8.71 -4.59 8.95
N ASP A 20 8.92 -5.83 8.56
CA ASP A 20 10.10 -6.25 7.80
C ASP A 20 9.98 -5.83 6.32
N TYR A 21 10.18 -4.53 6.05
CA TYR A 21 10.16 -3.99 4.69
C TYR A 21 11.23 -4.62 3.78
N GLU A 22 12.39 -4.98 4.33
CA GLU A 22 13.43 -5.63 3.55
C GLU A 22 13.02 -7.04 3.14
N GLY A 23 12.54 -7.86 4.07
CA GLY A 23 12.02 -9.18 3.75
C GLY A 23 10.83 -9.12 2.79
N TRP A 24 9.96 -8.11 2.94
CA TRP A 24 8.84 -7.92 2.00
C TRP A 24 9.33 -7.51 0.59
N ALA A 25 10.31 -6.62 0.49
CA ALA A 25 10.89 -6.27 -0.80
C ALA A 25 11.65 -7.44 -1.44
N ASP A 26 12.28 -8.34 -0.65
CA ASP A 26 12.85 -9.60 -1.15
C ASP A 26 11.80 -10.54 -1.72
N TYR A 27 10.65 -10.65 -1.06
CA TYR A 27 9.49 -11.40 -1.54
C TYR A 27 9.00 -10.83 -2.89
N LEU A 28 8.75 -9.50 -2.98
CA LEU A 28 8.30 -8.85 -4.22
C LEU A 28 9.30 -9.06 -5.37
N ALA A 29 10.59 -8.88 -5.10
CA ALA A 29 11.65 -9.14 -6.08
C ALA A 29 11.71 -10.63 -6.49
N GLY A 30 11.42 -11.54 -5.58
CA GLY A 30 11.27 -12.97 -5.83
C GLY A 30 10.12 -13.28 -6.78
N GLU A 31 8.95 -12.74 -6.52
CA GLU A 31 7.75 -12.87 -7.37
C GLU A 31 7.99 -12.29 -8.76
N ILE A 32 8.63 -11.12 -8.85
CA ILE A 32 8.98 -10.50 -10.14
C ILE A 32 9.89 -11.44 -10.94
N ARG A 33 10.94 -11.97 -10.33
CA ARG A 33 11.87 -12.90 -11.04
C ARG A 33 11.21 -14.20 -11.46
N ALA A 34 10.25 -14.70 -10.66
CA ALA A 34 9.60 -15.99 -10.90
C ALA A 34 8.52 -15.92 -11.99
N HIS A 35 7.84 -14.78 -12.13
CA HIS A 35 6.59 -14.71 -12.87
C HIS A 35 6.57 -13.70 -14.04
N ALA A 36 7.50 -12.72 -14.10
CA ALA A 36 7.54 -11.80 -15.24
C ALA A 36 8.03 -12.52 -16.51
N ASP A 37 7.34 -12.26 -17.64
CA ASP A 37 7.74 -12.80 -18.95
C ASP A 37 8.77 -11.90 -19.66
N ILE A 38 9.04 -10.72 -19.11
CA ILE A 38 9.93 -9.68 -19.63
C ILE A 38 10.97 -9.27 -18.58
N PRO A 39 12.13 -8.75 -18.97
CA PRO A 39 13.05 -8.13 -18.02
C PRO A 39 12.39 -6.95 -17.30
N VAL A 40 12.47 -6.92 -15.96
CA VAL A 40 11.90 -5.85 -15.15
C VAL A 40 13.01 -4.93 -14.66
N LYS A 41 12.89 -3.66 -14.98
CA LYS A 41 13.79 -2.59 -14.56
C LYS A 41 13.02 -1.42 -13.98
N LEU A 42 12.02 -0.93 -14.70
CA LEU A 42 11.16 0.19 -14.30
C LEU A 42 10.00 -0.33 -13.44
N VAL A 43 9.89 0.16 -12.22
CA VAL A 43 8.86 -0.25 -11.27
C VAL A 43 8.12 0.97 -10.74
N LEU A 44 6.79 0.94 -10.81
CA LEU A 44 5.91 1.90 -10.16
C LEU A 44 5.55 1.37 -8.76
N ASP A 45 5.77 2.20 -7.75
CA ASP A 45 5.21 2.01 -6.40
C ASP A 45 3.96 2.90 -6.29
N LEU A 46 2.78 2.28 -6.42
CA LEU A 46 1.48 2.96 -6.42
C LEU A 46 0.93 3.03 -4.99
N CYS A 47 0.65 4.23 -4.51
CA CYS A 47 0.41 4.56 -3.10
C CYS A 47 1.65 4.33 -2.24
N CYS A 48 2.76 4.94 -2.64
CA CYS A 48 4.08 4.72 -2.05
C CYS A 48 4.25 5.27 -0.63
N GLY A 49 3.32 6.12 -0.15
CA GLY A 49 3.38 6.75 1.17
C GLY A 49 4.69 7.47 1.43
N THR A 50 5.35 7.15 2.53
CA THR A 50 6.65 7.69 2.93
C THR A 50 7.84 7.11 2.16
N GLY A 51 7.61 6.29 1.12
CA GLY A 51 8.64 5.77 0.20
C GLY A 51 9.53 4.67 0.78
N THR A 52 9.19 4.07 1.92
CA THR A 52 10.02 3.03 2.54
C THR A 52 10.17 1.80 1.63
N MET A 53 9.06 1.32 1.04
CA MET A 53 9.08 0.21 0.08
C MET A 53 9.75 0.63 -1.23
N THR A 54 9.52 1.84 -1.71
CA THR A 54 10.20 2.40 -2.90
C THR A 54 11.72 2.33 -2.74
N LEU A 55 12.25 2.79 -1.61
CA LEU A 55 13.69 2.73 -1.32
C LEU A 55 14.21 1.30 -1.16
N ALA A 56 13.43 0.40 -0.56
CA ALA A 56 13.79 -0.99 -0.43
C ALA A 56 13.92 -1.69 -1.77
N LEU A 57 13.04 -1.41 -2.73
CA LEU A 57 13.09 -1.93 -4.10
C LEU A 57 14.21 -1.26 -4.94
N ASP A 58 14.46 0.04 -4.76
CA ASP A 58 15.59 0.73 -5.38
C ASP A 58 16.94 0.08 -4.99
N ARG A 59 17.12 -0.27 -3.71
CA ARG A 59 18.32 -1.01 -3.24
C ARG A 59 18.50 -2.38 -3.92
N ARG A 60 17.42 -2.96 -4.44
CA ARG A 60 17.45 -4.22 -5.23
C ARG A 60 17.73 -3.99 -6.72
N GLY A 61 17.97 -2.74 -7.10
CA GLY A 61 18.41 -2.36 -8.45
C GLY A 61 17.29 -2.05 -9.42
N TYR A 62 16.05 -1.84 -8.93
CA TYR A 62 14.96 -1.34 -9.76
C TYR A 62 15.04 0.18 -9.91
N ASP A 63 14.60 0.70 -11.04
CA ASP A 63 14.40 2.14 -11.26
C ASP A 63 12.98 2.50 -10.84
N MET A 64 12.87 3.23 -9.74
CA MET A 64 11.61 3.44 -9.05
C MET A 64 10.94 4.76 -9.43
N THR A 65 9.60 4.68 -9.62
CA THR A 65 8.71 5.84 -9.57
C THR A 65 7.71 5.60 -8.44
N GLY A 66 7.57 6.54 -7.52
CA GLY A 66 6.55 6.52 -6.46
C GLY A 66 5.38 7.44 -6.81
N VAL A 67 4.16 6.97 -6.63
CA VAL A 67 2.93 7.77 -6.76
C VAL A 67 2.17 7.69 -5.44
N ASP A 68 1.79 8.85 -4.91
CA ASP A 68 0.91 8.96 -3.75
C ASP A 68 0.06 10.23 -3.85
N SER A 69 -1.13 10.24 -3.25
CA SER A 69 -2.02 11.40 -3.27
C SER A 69 -1.70 12.41 -2.17
N SER A 70 -0.96 12.03 -1.11
CA SER A 70 -0.59 12.89 0.02
C SER A 70 0.73 13.63 -0.23
N PRO A 71 0.70 14.98 -0.34
CA PRO A 71 1.91 15.78 -0.42
C PRO A 71 2.82 15.62 0.81
N GLU A 72 2.22 15.42 2.00
CA GLU A 72 2.93 15.24 3.27
C GLU A 72 3.72 13.94 3.28
N MET A 73 3.09 12.82 2.87
CA MET A 73 3.78 11.54 2.70
C MET A 73 4.93 11.65 1.71
N LEU A 74 4.69 12.30 0.58
CA LEU A 74 5.74 12.50 -0.44
C LEU A 74 6.85 13.45 0.01
N SER A 75 6.59 14.37 0.94
CA SER A 75 7.67 15.18 1.54
C SER A 75 8.64 14.28 2.30
N VAL A 76 8.12 13.40 3.16
CA VAL A 76 8.93 12.42 3.90
C VAL A 76 9.66 11.47 2.94
N ALA A 77 8.99 10.99 1.89
CA ALA A 77 9.60 10.11 0.90
C ALA A 77 10.80 10.76 0.19
N ARG A 78 10.68 12.04 -0.19
CA ARG A 78 11.77 12.81 -0.82
C ARG A 78 12.93 13.06 0.13
N GLU A 79 12.65 13.39 1.40
CA GLU A 79 13.67 13.56 2.43
C GLU A 79 14.47 12.27 2.62
N LYS A 80 13.79 11.13 2.80
CA LYS A 80 14.41 9.81 2.93
C LYS A 80 15.24 9.43 1.69
N ALA A 81 14.74 9.71 0.50
CA ALA A 81 15.48 9.48 -0.74
C ALA A 81 16.73 10.36 -0.83
N ALA A 82 16.66 11.63 -0.44
CA ALA A 82 17.80 12.53 -0.41
C ALA A 82 18.86 12.08 0.62
N GLU A 83 18.46 11.67 1.82
CA GLU A 83 19.33 11.12 2.85
C GLU A 83 20.03 9.82 2.38
N ALA A 84 19.34 9.00 1.61
CA ALA A 84 19.90 7.79 0.99
C ALA A 84 20.78 8.08 -0.26
N GLY A 85 20.96 9.35 -0.65
CA GLY A 85 21.69 9.74 -1.87
C GLY A 85 20.96 9.35 -3.17
N ARG A 86 19.64 9.18 -3.11
CA ARG A 86 18.79 8.76 -4.23
C ARG A 86 17.80 9.84 -4.70
N GLY A 87 17.90 11.06 -4.18
CA GLY A 87 16.95 12.16 -4.44
C GLY A 87 16.75 12.51 -5.92
N ASP A 88 17.80 12.41 -6.74
CA ASP A 88 17.72 12.65 -8.19
C ASP A 88 17.38 11.39 -9.01
N ALA A 89 17.37 10.23 -8.39
CA ALA A 89 17.18 8.95 -9.08
C ALA A 89 15.75 8.40 -8.96
N ILE A 90 15.03 8.75 -7.88
CA ILE A 90 13.66 8.30 -7.66
C ILE A 90 12.71 9.46 -7.94
N LEU A 91 11.75 9.23 -8.82
CA LEU A 91 10.71 10.20 -9.14
C LEU A 91 9.48 9.98 -8.23
N PHE A 92 9.08 11.03 -7.49
CA PHE A 92 7.86 11.02 -6.69
C PHE A 92 6.81 11.97 -7.27
N LEU A 93 5.63 11.44 -7.61
CA LEU A 93 4.51 12.15 -8.23
C LEU A 93 3.33 12.22 -7.26
N CYS A 94 2.81 13.43 -7.04
CA CYS A 94 1.60 13.63 -6.23
C CYS A 94 0.38 13.43 -7.13
N GLN A 95 -0.19 12.22 -7.13
CA GLN A 95 -1.32 11.85 -7.98
C GLN A 95 -2.22 10.81 -7.28
N ASP A 96 -3.49 10.82 -7.63
CA ASP A 96 -4.48 9.85 -7.15
C ASP A 96 -4.33 8.51 -7.92
N MET A 97 -4.41 7.38 -7.21
CA MET A 97 -4.37 6.04 -7.81
C MET A 97 -5.49 5.79 -8.83
N LEU A 98 -6.56 6.57 -8.80
CA LEU A 98 -7.69 6.50 -9.73
C LEU A 98 -7.53 7.41 -10.96
N ALA A 99 -6.45 8.22 -11.02
CA ALA A 99 -6.25 9.23 -12.06
C ALA A 99 -4.76 9.48 -12.39
N PHE A 100 -3.86 8.57 -12.04
CA PHE A 100 -2.43 8.77 -12.29
C PHE A 100 -2.07 8.68 -13.78
N GLU A 101 -1.04 9.42 -14.15
CA GLU A 101 -0.46 9.46 -15.50
C GLU A 101 1.05 9.27 -15.43
N LEU A 102 1.59 8.47 -16.34
CA LEU A 102 3.03 8.27 -16.51
C LEU A 102 3.45 8.66 -17.93
N TYR A 103 4.70 9.09 -18.09
CA TYR A 103 5.26 9.43 -19.40
C TYR A 103 5.53 8.22 -20.32
N GLY A 104 5.52 7.02 -19.76
CA GLY A 104 5.78 5.77 -20.48
C GLY A 104 5.24 4.57 -19.72
N THR A 105 5.63 3.39 -20.16
CA THR A 105 5.25 2.12 -19.52
C THR A 105 6.29 1.68 -18.49
N VAL A 106 5.86 0.84 -17.56
CA VAL A 106 6.69 0.15 -16.56
C VAL A 106 6.55 -1.36 -16.72
N GLN A 107 7.50 -2.13 -16.21
CA GLN A 107 7.45 -3.59 -16.29
C GLN A 107 6.87 -4.24 -15.04
N ALA A 108 6.80 -3.51 -13.92
CA ALA A 108 6.07 -3.94 -12.74
C ALA A 108 5.40 -2.74 -12.04
N VAL A 109 4.27 -3.02 -11.41
CA VAL A 109 3.60 -2.12 -10.48
C VAL A 109 3.48 -2.85 -9.14
N VAL A 110 3.87 -2.19 -8.06
CA VAL A 110 3.65 -2.66 -6.70
C VAL A 110 2.69 -1.71 -5.99
N SER A 111 1.85 -2.23 -5.09
CA SER A 111 0.98 -1.43 -4.22
C SER A 111 0.84 -2.18 -2.90
N THR A 112 1.50 -1.69 -1.86
CA THR A 112 1.68 -2.40 -0.59
C THR A 112 0.93 -1.75 0.54
N LEU A 113 0.84 -2.46 1.69
CA LEU A 113 0.18 -1.99 2.90
C LEU A 113 -1.30 -1.66 2.67
N ASP A 114 -2.05 -2.65 2.13
CA ASP A 114 -3.51 -2.59 1.95
C ASP A 114 -4.04 -1.36 1.19
N SER A 115 -3.17 -0.63 0.48
CA SER A 115 -3.56 0.58 -0.26
C SER A 115 -4.80 0.38 -1.14
N VAL A 116 -4.95 -0.81 -1.75
CA VAL A 116 -6.12 -1.13 -2.59
C VAL A 116 -7.43 -1.29 -1.80
N ASN A 117 -7.36 -1.44 -0.47
CA ASN A 117 -8.57 -1.46 0.37
C ASN A 117 -9.19 -0.07 0.55
N HIS A 118 -8.42 1.01 0.36
CA HIS A 118 -8.92 2.40 0.47
C HIS A 118 -9.90 2.80 -0.65
N MET A 119 -10.08 1.97 -1.66
CA MET A 119 -11.05 2.23 -2.72
C MET A 119 -12.50 2.08 -2.21
N ASP A 120 -13.40 2.97 -2.66
CA ASP A 120 -14.79 3.00 -2.25
C ASP A 120 -15.63 1.81 -2.74
N GLY A 121 -15.07 1.01 -3.66
CA GLY A 121 -15.74 -0.19 -4.15
C GLY A 121 -15.18 -0.74 -5.45
N LYS A 122 -15.94 -1.65 -6.07
CA LYS A 122 -15.50 -2.35 -7.28
C LYS A 122 -15.29 -1.44 -8.49
N ALA A 123 -16.01 -0.33 -8.58
CA ALA A 123 -15.88 0.61 -9.68
C ALA A 123 -14.49 1.26 -9.66
N ASP A 124 -14.06 1.72 -8.49
CA ASP A 124 -12.76 2.34 -8.31
C ASP A 124 -11.62 1.31 -8.52
N PHE A 125 -11.82 0.08 -8.01
CA PHE A 125 -10.85 -0.99 -8.24
C PHE A 125 -10.66 -1.28 -9.74
N LEU A 126 -11.75 -1.35 -10.51
CA LEU A 126 -11.70 -1.54 -11.97
C LEU A 126 -11.08 -0.33 -12.68
N GLN A 127 -11.32 0.89 -12.20
CA GLN A 127 -10.69 2.11 -12.72
C GLN A 127 -9.17 2.07 -12.51
N MET A 128 -8.73 1.78 -11.30
CA MET A 128 -7.30 1.62 -11.00
C MET A 128 -6.67 0.52 -11.85
N LEU A 129 -7.32 -0.67 -11.97
CA LEU A 129 -6.83 -1.75 -12.83
C LEU A 129 -6.72 -1.33 -14.30
N SER A 130 -7.64 -0.49 -14.79
CA SER A 130 -7.58 0.05 -16.16
C SER A 130 -6.34 0.91 -16.37
N LEU A 131 -5.98 1.76 -15.38
CA LEU A 131 -4.78 2.58 -15.43
C LEU A 131 -3.50 1.73 -15.30
N VAL A 132 -3.47 0.79 -14.35
CA VAL A 132 -2.36 -0.17 -14.21
C VAL A 132 -2.17 -0.94 -15.51
N HIS A 133 -3.25 -1.44 -16.12
CA HIS A 133 -3.17 -2.13 -17.42
C HIS A 133 -2.63 -1.21 -18.52
N ASN A 134 -3.00 0.06 -18.54
CA ASN A 134 -2.55 1.02 -19.56
C ASN A 134 -1.02 1.24 -19.49
N TYR A 135 -0.47 1.37 -18.28
CA TYR A 135 0.94 1.71 -18.07
C TYR A 135 1.87 0.51 -17.83
N LEU A 136 1.34 -0.67 -17.54
CA LEU A 136 2.13 -1.89 -17.38
C LEU A 136 2.39 -2.54 -18.75
N GLU A 137 3.61 -2.94 -19.05
CA GLU A 137 3.92 -3.64 -20.30
C GLU A 137 3.27 -5.03 -20.35
N PRO A 138 2.88 -5.55 -21.55
CA PRO A 138 2.41 -6.93 -21.69
C PRO A 138 3.44 -7.93 -21.14
N GLY A 139 2.99 -8.89 -20.34
CA GLY A 139 3.87 -9.82 -19.62
C GLY A 139 4.49 -9.27 -18.34
N GLY A 140 4.29 -7.98 -18.04
CA GLY A 140 4.63 -7.35 -16.76
C GLY A 140 3.68 -7.73 -15.64
N LEU A 141 4.01 -7.32 -14.41
CA LEU A 141 3.34 -7.76 -13.19
C LEU A 141 2.75 -6.62 -12.38
N PHE A 142 1.56 -6.85 -11.85
CA PHE A 142 0.98 -6.07 -10.77
C PHE A 142 0.98 -6.89 -9.47
N LEU A 143 1.73 -6.42 -8.47
CA LEU A 143 1.88 -7.06 -7.17
C LEU A 143 1.25 -6.16 -6.11
N PHE A 144 0.34 -6.72 -5.32
CA PHE A 144 -0.34 -5.95 -4.27
C PHE A 144 -0.80 -6.85 -3.14
N ASP A 145 -1.10 -6.25 -2.01
CA ASP A 145 -1.70 -6.95 -0.89
C ASP A 145 -3.06 -6.37 -0.51
N VAL A 146 -3.83 -7.17 0.20
CA VAL A 146 -5.15 -6.80 0.72
C VAL A 146 -5.38 -7.37 2.10
N ASN A 147 -6.08 -6.62 2.93
CA ASN A 147 -6.66 -7.12 4.17
C ASN A 147 -7.80 -8.10 3.87
N THR A 148 -7.83 -9.21 4.59
CA THR A 148 -8.81 -10.29 4.36
C THR A 148 -10.16 -10.01 5.06
N PRO A 149 -11.24 -10.68 4.61
CA PRO A 149 -12.49 -10.66 5.36
C PRO A 149 -12.38 -11.19 6.81
N TYR A 150 -11.38 -12.01 7.12
CA TYR A 150 -11.08 -12.44 8.47
C TYR A 150 -10.58 -11.27 9.31
N LYS A 151 -9.57 -10.53 8.82
CA LYS A 151 -9.02 -9.36 9.51
C LYS A 151 -10.08 -8.30 9.77
N PHE A 152 -10.91 -7.98 8.78
CA PHE A 152 -12.00 -7.01 8.94
C PHE A 152 -12.99 -7.40 10.02
N ARG A 153 -13.36 -8.67 10.12
CA ARG A 153 -14.35 -9.12 11.11
C ARG A 153 -13.79 -9.35 12.49
N THR A 154 -12.56 -9.83 12.58
CA THR A 154 -12.01 -10.39 13.83
C THR A 154 -10.98 -9.47 14.46
N VAL A 155 -10.08 -8.89 13.66
CA VAL A 155 -9.02 -8.01 14.14
C VAL A 155 -9.51 -6.58 14.22
N TYR A 156 -10.02 -6.03 13.14
CA TYR A 156 -10.58 -4.68 13.13
C TYR A 156 -11.89 -4.62 13.93
N GLY A 157 -12.94 -5.27 13.45
CA GLY A 157 -14.23 -5.35 14.14
C GLY A 157 -14.73 -3.99 14.61
N THR A 158 -15.01 -3.89 15.90
CA THR A 158 -15.32 -2.66 16.64
C THR A 158 -14.27 -2.40 17.73
N ASN A 159 -13.05 -2.83 17.48
CA ASN A 159 -11.96 -2.74 18.44
C ASN A 159 -11.36 -1.33 18.50
N ALA A 160 -10.69 -1.05 19.62
CA ALA A 160 -9.88 0.13 19.80
C ALA A 160 -8.49 -0.28 20.27
N TYR A 161 -7.48 0.42 19.78
CA TYR A 161 -6.07 0.20 20.09
C TYR A 161 -5.44 1.49 20.58
N VAL A 162 -4.50 1.37 21.50
CA VAL A 162 -3.64 2.47 21.90
C VAL A 162 -2.21 2.03 21.63
N LEU A 163 -1.52 2.80 20.81
CA LEU A 163 -0.10 2.63 20.50
C LEU A 163 0.65 3.79 21.12
N GLU A 164 1.76 3.50 21.78
CA GLU A 164 2.60 4.51 22.43
C GLU A 164 4.06 4.26 22.05
N ASP A 165 4.75 5.32 21.62
CA ASP A 165 6.16 5.30 21.30
C ASP A 165 6.76 6.70 21.54
N GLU A 166 7.80 6.78 22.37
CA GLU A 166 8.61 7.97 22.70
C GLU A 166 7.97 9.35 22.45
N GLY A 167 7.01 9.75 23.30
CA GLY A 167 6.32 11.05 23.21
C GLY A 167 5.22 11.12 22.13
N VAL A 168 4.85 9.99 21.53
CA VAL A 168 3.70 9.89 20.63
C VAL A 168 2.72 8.85 21.15
N LEU A 169 1.45 9.23 21.30
CA LEU A 169 0.36 8.32 21.61
C LEU A 169 -0.67 8.35 20.47
N CYS A 170 -1.02 7.18 19.95
CA CYS A 170 -2.04 7.00 18.94
C CYS A 170 -3.22 6.22 19.51
N ALA A 171 -4.39 6.83 19.57
CA ALA A 171 -5.65 6.16 19.87
C ALA A 171 -6.35 5.85 18.55
N TRP A 172 -6.53 4.57 18.26
CA TRP A 172 -7.09 4.08 17.01
C TRP A 172 -8.37 3.29 17.27
N GLN A 173 -9.48 3.71 16.70
CA GLN A 173 -10.79 3.06 16.83
C GLN A 173 -11.29 2.59 15.49
N ASN A 174 -11.82 1.36 15.44
CA ASN A 174 -12.36 0.74 14.26
C ASN A 174 -13.87 0.56 14.38
N LEU A 175 -14.57 0.72 13.25
CA LEU A 175 -15.99 0.43 13.14
C LEU A 175 -16.24 -0.33 11.81
N TYR A 176 -16.31 -1.65 11.88
CA TYR A 176 -16.61 -2.49 10.72
C TYR A 176 -18.11 -2.73 10.56
N ASP A 177 -18.66 -2.33 9.42
CA ASP A 177 -20.02 -2.70 9.00
C ASP A 177 -19.96 -3.94 8.07
N PRO A 178 -20.41 -5.13 8.54
CA PRO A 178 -20.38 -6.34 7.73
C PRO A 178 -21.39 -6.33 6.57
N LYS A 179 -22.43 -5.48 6.60
CA LYS A 179 -23.40 -5.35 5.50
C LYS A 179 -22.85 -4.49 4.37
N ALA A 180 -22.30 -3.33 4.73
CA ALA A 180 -21.60 -2.46 3.77
C ALA A 180 -20.24 -3.03 3.37
N ARG A 181 -19.66 -3.95 4.17
CA ARG A 181 -18.28 -4.47 4.03
C ARG A 181 -17.26 -3.36 4.04
N ARG A 182 -17.42 -2.40 4.96
CA ARG A 182 -16.55 -1.24 5.14
C ARG A 182 -16.11 -1.14 6.58
N CYS A 183 -14.87 -0.75 6.76
CA CYS A 183 -14.33 -0.40 8.05
C CYS A 183 -13.98 1.10 8.06
N GLU A 184 -14.47 1.79 9.06
CA GLU A 184 -14.08 3.16 9.34
C GLU A 184 -13.02 3.15 10.44
N PHE A 185 -11.98 3.97 10.26
CA PHE A 185 -10.88 4.12 11.20
C PHE A 185 -10.84 5.56 11.66
N PHE A 186 -10.91 5.73 12.97
CA PHE A 186 -10.80 7.03 13.64
C PHE A 186 -9.50 7.03 14.44
N THR A 187 -8.54 7.81 14.00
CA THR A 187 -7.20 7.87 14.59
C THR A 187 -6.99 9.23 15.21
N SER A 188 -6.61 9.26 16.50
CA SER A 188 -6.17 10.47 17.19
C SER A 188 -4.72 10.29 17.60
N VAL A 189 -3.84 11.11 17.03
CA VAL A 189 -2.41 11.13 17.34
C VAL A 189 -2.12 12.32 18.25
N PHE A 190 -1.44 12.05 19.36
CA PHE A 190 -0.97 13.03 20.33
C PHE A 190 0.56 13.05 20.28
N ILE A 191 1.13 14.19 19.93
CA ILE A 191 2.58 14.37 19.81
C ILE A 191 3.03 15.30 20.94
N GLU A 192 3.98 14.85 21.77
CA GLU A 192 4.53 15.62 22.87
C GLU A 192 5.47 16.72 22.33
N ASP A 193 5.20 17.94 22.74
CA ASP A 193 6.03 19.11 22.45
C ASP A 193 7.16 19.22 23.49
N ALA A 194 8.18 20.04 23.21
CA ALA A 194 9.35 20.22 24.07
C ALA A 194 9.01 20.75 25.48
N ASP A 195 7.82 21.31 25.69
CA ASP A 195 7.34 21.82 27.00
C ASP A 195 6.46 20.78 27.74
N GLY A 196 6.36 19.54 27.24
CA GLY A 196 5.57 18.46 27.85
C GLY A 196 4.07 18.55 27.60
N ARG A 197 3.64 19.37 26.67
CA ARG A 197 2.25 19.43 26.18
C ARG A 197 2.08 18.51 24.98
N TYR A 198 0.82 18.12 24.72
CA TYR A 198 0.48 17.29 23.58
C TYR A 198 -0.30 18.08 22.55
N THR A 199 0.19 18.06 21.32
CA THR A 199 -0.59 18.51 20.16
C THR A 199 -1.39 17.33 19.63
N ARG A 200 -2.72 17.46 19.56
CA ARG A 200 -3.62 16.45 19.02
C ARG A 200 -3.87 16.69 17.54
N ARG A 201 -3.83 15.62 16.76
CA ARG A 201 -4.29 15.56 15.38
C ARG A 201 -5.21 14.39 15.19
N ASP A 202 -6.29 14.59 14.45
CA ASP A 202 -7.28 13.56 14.16
C ASP A 202 -7.24 13.23 12.68
N ASP A 203 -7.34 11.94 12.36
CA ASP A 203 -7.43 11.40 11.01
C ASP A 203 -8.61 10.44 10.89
N TYR A 204 -9.16 10.34 9.69
CA TYR A 204 -10.27 9.46 9.37
C TYR A 204 -10.02 8.77 8.05
N GLU A 205 -10.11 7.45 8.07
CA GLU A 205 -9.92 6.61 6.91
C GLU A 205 -11.04 5.60 6.78
N ARG A 206 -11.17 5.06 5.58
CA ARG A 206 -12.15 4.04 5.29
C ARG A 206 -11.58 3.01 4.34
N GLU A 207 -11.76 1.74 4.69
CA GLU A 207 -11.39 0.63 3.84
C GLU A 207 -12.60 -0.21 3.43
N THR A 208 -12.53 -0.77 2.24
CA THR A 208 -13.50 -1.72 1.69
C THR A 208 -12.94 -3.12 1.77
N CYS A 209 -13.74 -4.03 2.31
CA CYS A 209 -13.43 -5.45 2.38
C CYS A 209 -13.80 -6.16 1.08
N PHE A 210 -12.79 -6.40 0.22
CA PHE A 210 -12.94 -7.23 -0.97
C PHE A 210 -12.69 -8.71 -0.64
N THR A 211 -13.46 -9.60 -1.26
CA THR A 211 -13.18 -11.03 -1.17
C THR A 211 -12.16 -11.46 -2.24
N PRO A 212 -11.36 -12.52 -1.99
CA PRO A 212 -10.40 -13.02 -2.99
C PRO A 212 -11.06 -13.39 -4.33
N ALA A 213 -12.28 -13.89 -4.31
CA ALA A 213 -13.03 -14.23 -5.52
C ALA A 213 -13.44 -12.98 -6.33
N GLU A 214 -13.81 -11.88 -5.64
CA GLU A 214 -14.11 -10.61 -6.30
C GLU A 214 -12.87 -10.01 -6.94
N ILE A 215 -11.74 -10.03 -6.23
CA ILE A 215 -10.45 -9.54 -6.73
C ILE A 215 -10.04 -10.32 -8.00
N ARG A 216 -10.06 -11.66 -7.95
CA ARG A 216 -9.77 -12.50 -9.14
C ARG A 216 -10.65 -12.14 -10.32
N ASN A 217 -11.96 -12.01 -10.11
CA ASN A 217 -12.91 -11.66 -11.18
C ASN A 217 -12.63 -10.27 -11.78
N MET A 218 -12.26 -9.28 -10.94
CA MET A 218 -11.93 -7.94 -11.42
C MET A 218 -10.61 -7.95 -12.22
N LEU A 219 -9.59 -8.66 -11.75
CA LEU A 219 -8.31 -8.84 -12.45
C LEU A 219 -8.51 -9.48 -13.84
N GLU A 220 -9.24 -10.61 -13.89
CA GLU A 220 -9.52 -11.32 -15.14
C GLU A 220 -10.27 -10.44 -16.15
N LYS A 221 -11.29 -9.70 -15.70
CA LYS A 221 -12.03 -8.76 -16.54
C LYS A 221 -11.20 -7.59 -17.05
N SER A 222 -10.12 -7.25 -16.34
CA SER A 222 -9.21 -6.16 -16.70
C SER A 222 -7.98 -6.64 -17.47
N GLY A 223 -7.95 -7.89 -17.94
CA GLY A 223 -6.85 -8.42 -18.77
C GLY A 223 -5.65 -8.91 -17.98
N PHE A 224 -5.84 -9.30 -16.70
CA PHE A 224 -4.80 -9.88 -15.87
C PHE A 224 -5.07 -11.35 -15.54
N ALA A 225 -4.01 -12.15 -15.46
CA ALA A 225 -4.05 -13.49 -14.90
C ALA A 225 -3.41 -13.49 -13.51
N VAL A 226 -4.09 -14.01 -12.49
CA VAL A 226 -3.48 -14.22 -11.17
C VAL A 226 -2.51 -15.40 -11.25
N VAL A 227 -1.22 -15.14 -11.13
CA VAL A 227 -0.15 -16.15 -11.24
C VAL A 227 0.27 -16.70 -9.88
N SER A 228 0.14 -15.91 -8.80
CA SER A 228 0.29 -16.40 -7.43
C SER A 228 -0.62 -15.67 -6.45
N MET A 229 -0.91 -16.31 -5.31
CA MET A 229 -1.60 -15.72 -4.16
C MET A 229 -1.13 -16.40 -2.88
N HIS A 230 -0.50 -15.64 -1.99
CA HIS A 230 0.08 -16.13 -0.75
C HIS A 230 -0.59 -15.54 0.49
N GLY A 231 -0.47 -16.23 1.62
CA GLY A 231 -0.91 -15.78 2.94
C GLY A 231 0.17 -15.08 3.76
N GLY A 232 1.40 -15.11 3.27
CA GLY A 232 2.56 -14.47 3.89
C GLY A 232 3.66 -14.20 2.88
N THR A 233 4.60 -13.32 3.23
CA THR A 233 5.79 -13.00 2.43
C THR A 233 6.82 -14.13 2.37
N ASP A 234 6.59 -15.19 3.13
CA ASP A 234 7.35 -16.46 3.07
C ASP A 234 6.83 -17.41 1.98
N GLY A 235 5.83 -16.98 1.20
CA GLY A 235 5.17 -17.80 0.18
C GLY A 235 4.17 -18.82 0.72
N SER A 236 3.80 -18.74 1.99
CA SER A 236 2.84 -19.68 2.61
C SER A 236 1.44 -19.59 1.96
N ALA A 237 0.77 -20.74 1.89
CA ALA A 237 -0.59 -20.77 1.38
C ALA A 237 -1.57 -20.07 2.34
N PRO A 238 -2.62 -19.40 1.83
CA PRO A 238 -3.64 -18.79 2.67
C PRO A 238 -4.35 -19.80 3.58
N ALA A 239 -4.52 -19.47 4.85
CA ALA A 239 -5.27 -20.20 5.86
C ALA A 239 -6.60 -19.48 6.16
N ARG A 240 -7.44 -20.06 7.05
CA ARG A 240 -8.74 -19.48 7.42
C ARG A 240 -8.63 -18.18 8.20
N ASP A 241 -7.54 -18.02 8.92
CA ASP A 241 -7.20 -16.90 9.80
C ASP A 241 -6.12 -16.01 9.22
N THR A 242 -5.79 -16.19 7.94
CA THR A 242 -4.88 -15.27 7.24
C THR A 242 -5.44 -13.86 7.26
N GLU A 243 -4.64 -12.92 7.75
CA GLU A 243 -5.04 -11.51 7.89
C GLU A 243 -4.80 -10.70 6.62
N ARG A 244 -3.79 -11.08 5.81
CA ARG A 244 -3.36 -10.36 4.61
C ARG A 244 -3.10 -11.35 3.49
N LEU A 245 -3.54 -11.02 2.27
CA LEU A 245 -3.26 -11.79 1.07
C LEU A 245 -2.39 -10.98 0.12
N TYR A 246 -1.42 -11.64 -0.44
CA TYR A 246 -0.47 -11.10 -1.41
C TYR A 246 -0.77 -11.66 -2.79
N PHE A 247 -1.09 -10.79 -3.73
CA PHE A 247 -1.45 -11.15 -5.09
C PHE A 247 -0.34 -10.76 -6.06
N THR A 248 0.00 -11.67 -6.97
CA THR A 248 0.79 -11.38 -8.16
C THR A 248 -0.08 -11.63 -9.38
N ALA A 249 -0.35 -10.59 -10.16
CA ALA A 249 -1.17 -10.62 -11.34
C ALA A 249 -0.34 -10.21 -12.57
N LYS A 250 -0.38 -11.02 -13.64
CA LYS A 250 0.33 -10.77 -14.89
C LYS A 250 -0.58 -10.13 -15.91
N ARG A 251 -0.13 -9.06 -16.58
CA ARG A 251 -0.82 -8.49 -17.73
C ARG A 251 -0.71 -9.44 -18.91
N LEU A 252 -1.87 -9.81 -19.52
CA LEU A 252 -1.99 -10.68 -20.68
C LEU A 252 -1.75 -9.92 -21.99
#